data_e25b5b5eca55d238abcee34913cc29d0
#
_entry.id   e25b5b5eca55d238abcee34913cc29d0
#
_cell.length_a   1.000
_cell.length_b   1.000
_cell.length_c   1.000
_cell.angle_alpha   90.00
_cell.angle_beta   90.00
_cell.angle_gamma   90.00
#
_symmetry.space_group_name_H-M   'P 1'
#
loop_
_entity.id
_entity.type
_entity.pdbx_description
1 polymer ?
#
loop_
_entity_poly.entity_id
_entity_poly.type
_entity_poly.pdbx_seq_one_letter_code
_entity_poly.pdbx_strand_id
1 'polypeptide(L)'
;TVLGVMDGRFLMASMGEAVGEKITRAAERATRERLPLILFTCSGGARMQEGIFSLMQMAKTSAALKRHSDAGLLYITVLTDPTTGGVTASFAMEGDIILAEPGALIGFAGPRVIEQTTGQKLPKGFQRAEFLLEHGFIDRIVERGELKQTLSDILRVHRAPGKGRAIAEAQQPQKAVGRQLQRTGSDKTAWERVQLSRDKKRPRGHAYIAALFEDFYELHGDRLFADDRAVLG
;
A
#
# COMPACT_ATOMS: atom_id res chain seq x y z
N THR A 1 13.54 -10.34 4.04
CA THR A 1 13.14 -8.95 3.86
C THR A 1 14.29 -8.02 4.17
N VAL A 2 14.45 -6.93 3.43
CA VAL A 2 15.34 -5.82 3.77
C VAL A 2 14.50 -4.76 4.48
N LEU A 3 15.00 -4.25 5.61
CA LEU A 3 14.29 -3.30 6.45
C LEU A 3 15.10 -2.00 6.57
N GLY A 4 14.48 -0.87 6.29
CA GLY A 4 15.01 0.47 6.54
C GLY A 4 14.12 1.23 7.53
N VAL A 5 14.73 1.94 8.46
CA VAL A 5 14.01 2.78 9.44
C VAL A 5 14.69 4.14 9.52
N MET A 6 13.90 5.19 9.34
CA MET A 6 14.37 6.57 9.50
C MET A 6 14.21 7.00 10.97
N ASP A 7 15.16 7.77 11.48
CA ASP A 7 15.15 8.27 12.85
C ASP A 7 15.03 9.80 12.87
N GLY A 8 13.85 10.29 13.23
CA GLY A 8 13.55 11.73 13.29
C GLY A 8 14.35 12.53 14.31
N ARG A 9 15.02 11.87 15.27
CA ARG A 9 15.85 12.55 16.27
C ARG A 9 17.13 13.16 15.67
N PHE A 10 17.57 12.65 14.53
CA PHE A 10 18.72 13.22 13.83
C PHE A 10 18.25 14.11 12.69
N LEU A 11 18.39 15.43 12.86
CA LEU A 11 18.04 16.46 11.86
C LEU A 11 16.65 16.26 11.24
N MET A 12 15.66 15.90 12.05
CA MET A 12 14.29 15.56 11.60
C MET A 12 14.27 14.47 10.51
N ALA A 13 15.25 13.58 10.50
CA ALA A 13 15.48 12.59 9.45
C ALA A 13 15.45 13.18 8.03
N SER A 14 15.88 14.44 7.89
CA SER A 14 15.88 15.10 6.57
C SER A 14 16.72 14.34 5.57
N MET A 15 16.19 14.14 4.37
CA MET A 15 16.85 13.41 3.30
C MET A 15 17.98 14.24 2.70
N GLY A 16 19.23 13.83 2.95
CA GLY A 16 20.44 14.27 2.28
C GLY A 16 21.07 13.13 1.52
N GLU A 17 22.28 13.35 0.98
CA GLU A 17 23.01 12.37 0.17
C GLU A 17 23.17 11.03 0.88
N ALA A 18 23.57 11.03 2.16
CA ALA A 18 23.76 9.80 2.93
C ALA A 18 22.46 9.00 3.13
N VAL A 19 21.32 9.67 3.32
CA VAL A 19 20.02 9.02 3.47
C VAL A 19 19.59 8.41 2.14
N GLY A 20 19.66 9.19 1.05
CA GLY A 20 19.33 8.71 -0.29
C GLY A 20 20.19 7.53 -0.71
N GLU A 21 21.50 7.59 -0.44
CA GLU A 21 22.42 6.47 -0.72
C GLU A 21 22.05 5.21 0.06
N LYS A 22 21.76 5.32 1.36
CA LYS A 22 21.37 4.15 2.18
C LYS A 22 20.08 3.51 1.67
N ILE A 23 19.07 4.31 1.30
CA ILE A 23 17.81 3.80 0.75
C ILE A 23 18.06 3.13 -0.60
N THR A 24 18.84 3.76 -1.49
CA THR A 24 19.24 3.20 -2.78
C THR A 24 19.92 1.84 -2.60
N ARG A 25 20.93 1.75 -1.72
CA ARG A 25 21.61 0.49 -1.43
C ARG A 25 20.70 -0.57 -0.82
N ALA A 26 19.74 -0.18 0.02
CA ALA A 26 18.76 -1.09 0.57
C ALA A 26 17.88 -1.68 -0.54
N ALA A 27 17.39 -0.84 -1.47
CA ALA A 27 16.61 -1.26 -2.63
C ALA A 27 17.42 -2.17 -3.57
N GLU A 28 18.66 -1.79 -3.90
CA GLU A 28 19.54 -2.60 -4.74
C GLU A 28 19.90 -3.94 -4.10
N ARG A 29 20.13 -3.97 -2.78
CA ARG A 29 20.35 -5.21 -2.04
C ARG A 29 19.10 -6.09 -2.07
N ALA A 30 17.92 -5.53 -1.77
CA ALA A 30 16.66 -6.25 -1.82
C ALA A 30 16.43 -6.85 -3.22
N THR A 31 16.69 -6.08 -4.27
CA THR A 31 16.56 -6.53 -5.66
C THR A 31 17.51 -7.68 -5.98
N ARG A 32 18.80 -7.55 -5.64
CA ARG A 32 19.82 -8.57 -5.91
C ARG A 32 19.53 -9.88 -5.16
N GLU A 33 19.08 -9.77 -3.89
CA GLU A 33 18.77 -10.92 -3.04
C GLU A 33 17.34 -11.45 -3.23
N ARG A 34 16.54 -10.79 -4.13
CA ARG A 34 15.14 -11.08 -4.41
C ARG A 34 14.27 -11.11 -3.14
N LEU A 35 14.45 -10.11 -2.30
CA LEU A 35 13.74 -9.96 -1.04
C LEU A 35 12.77 -8.78 -1.09
N PRO A 36 11.65 -8.82 -0.37
CA PRO A 36 10.82 -7.65 -0.13
C PRO A 36 11.61 -6.53 0.57
N LEU A 37 11.28 -5.28 0.25
CA LEU A 37 11.79 -4.09 0.91
C LEU A 37 10.69 -3.46 1.77
N ILE A 38 11.02 -3.11 3.01
CA ILE A 38 10.12 -2.37 3.90
C ILE A 38 10.85 -1.13 4.39
N LEU A 39 10.24 0.05 4.23
CA LEU A 39 10.77 1.31 4.75
C LEU A 39 9.80 1.96 5.72
N PHE A 40 10.26 2.22 6.94
CA PHE A 40 9.59 3.10 7.89
C PHE A 40 10.08 4.51 7.66
N THR A 41 9.19 5.39 7.22
CA THR A 41 9.52 6.77 6.89
C THR A 41 9.17 7.70 8.03
N CYS A 42 10.10 8.60 8.33
CA CYS A 42 9.90 9.71 9.26
C CYS A 42 10.82 10.83 8.77
N SER A 43 10.27 11.97 8.34
CA SER A 43 11.13 13.03 7.80
C SER A 43 10.43 14.39 7.72
N GLY A 44 11.22 15.44 7.99
CA GLY A 44 10.85 16.81 7.64
C GLY A 44 11.03 17.18 6.17
N GLY A 45 11.52 16.26 5.32
CA GLY A 45 11.71 16.48 3.89
C GLY A 45 13.16 16.47 3.42
N ALA A 46 13.43 17.09 2.28
CA ALA A 46 14.80 17.22 1.74
C ALA A 46 15.66 18.14 2.61
N ARG A 47 16.92 17.77 2.82
CA ARG A 47 17.87 18.52 3.65
C ARG A 47 18.33 19.80 2.94
N MET A 48 17.84 20.93 3.39
CA MET A 48 18.13 22.23 2.78
C MET A 48 19.63 22.57 2.75
N GLN A 49 20.39 22.15 3.76
CA GLN A 49 21.82 22.42 3.89
C GLN A 49 22.66 21.76 2.78
N GLU A 50 22.15 20.71 2.15
CA GLU A 50 22.81 20.03 1.03
C GLU A 50 22.32 20.53 -0.35
N GLY A 51 21.40 21.49 -0.38
CA GLY A 51 20.90 22.13 -1.60
C GLY A 51 20.41 21.13 -2.64
N ILE A 52 20.89 21.28 -3.87
CA ILE A 52 20.48 20.46 -5.02
C ILE A 52 20.78 18.96 -4.83
N PHE A 53 21.84 18.61 -4.09
CA PHE A 53 22.20 17.22 -3.85
C PHE A 53 21.10 16.46 -3.09
N SER A 54 20.43 17.13 -2.15
CA SER A 54 19.30 16.53 -1.44
C SER A 54 18.09 16.29 -2.37
N LEU A 55 17.83 17.19 -3.31
CA LEU A 55 16.75 17.02 -4.29
C LEU A 55 17.05 15.89 -5.29
N MET A 56 18.31 15.74 -5.69
CA MET A 56 18.73 14.64 -6.58
C MET A 56 18.50 13.25 -5.94
N GLN A 57 18.45 13.17 -4.60
CA GLN A 57 18.16 11.90 -3.93
C GLN A 57 16.77 11.38 -4.23
N MET A 58 15.80 12.26 -4.50
CA MET A 58 14.45 11.84 -4.91
C MET A 58 14.53 10.98 -6.19
N ALA A 59 15.15 11.50 -7.25
CA ALA A 59 15.32 10.76 -8.49
C ALA A 59 16.15 9.48 -8.31
N LYS A 60 17.18 9.53 -7.49
CA LYS A 60 18.07 8.39 -7.23
C LYS A 60 17.33 7.23 -6.54
N THR A 61 16.57 7.52 -5.50
CA THR A 61 15.80 6.51 -4.77
C THR A 61 14.69 5.94 -5.63
N SER A 62 13.92 6.79 -6.34
CA SER A 62 12.86 6.35 -7.25
C SER A 62 13.39 5.46 -8.38
N ALA A 63 14.55 5.78 -8.95
CA ALA A 63 15.19 4.93 -9.96
C ALA A 63 15.58 3.54 -9.41
N ALA A 64 16.03 3.45 -8.16
CA ALA A 64 16.34 2.17 -7.53
C ALA A 64 15.08 1.35 -7.22
N LEU A 65 14.02 2.02 -6.73
CA LEU A 65 12.72 1.40 -6.47
C LEU A 65 12.04 0.95 -7.76
N LYS A 66 12.16 1.71 -8.84
CA LYS A 66 11.65 1.28 -10.15
C LYS A 66 12.30 -0.03 -10.60
N ARG A 67 13.63 -0.17 -10.45
CA ARG A 67 14.30 -1.44 -10.75
C ARG A 67 13.84 -2.59 -9.85
N HIS A 68 13.53 -2.30 -8.59
CA HIS A 68 12.98 -3.27 -7.64
C HIS A 68 11.59 -3.75 -8.08
N SER A 69 10.72 -2.82 -8.46
CA SER A 69 9.38 -3.10 -8.99
C SER A 69 9.45 -3.87 -10.33
N ASP A 70 10.34 -3.49 -11.25
CA ASP A 70 10.53 -4.20 -12.53
C ASP A 70 11.01 -5.64 -12.34
N ALA A 71 11.68 -5.93 -11.22
CA ALA A 71 12.05 -7.28 -10.83
C ALA A 71 10.89 -8.10 -10.22
N GLY A 72 9.68 -7.51 -10.11
CA GLY A 72 8.48 -8.11 -9.53
C GLY A 72 8.60 -8.35 -8.03
N LEU A 73 9.24 -7.43 -7.30
CA LEU A 73 9.50 -7.55 -5.87
C LEU A 73 8.71 -6.52 -5.08
N LEU A 74 8.17 -6.95 -3.95
CA LEU A 74 7.30 -6.18 -3.09
C LEU A 74 8.05 -5.07 -2.36
N TYR A 75 7.50 -3.85 -2.43
CA TYR A 75 7.92 -2.70 -1.66
C TYR A 75 6.80 -2.19 -0.75
N ILE A 76 7.01 -2.17 0.55
CA ILE A 76 6.05 -1.68 1.55
C ILE A 76 6.61 -0.42 2.20
N THR A 77 5.81 0.61 2.32
CA THR A 77 6.11 1.78 3.13
C THR A 77 5.21 1.86 4.35
N VAL A 78 5.79 2.29 5.46
CA VAL A 78 5.08 2.60 6.70
C VAL A 78 5.34 4.06 7.02
N LEU A 79 4.34 4.89 6.84
CA LEU A 79 4.43 6.33 7.02
C LEU A 79 4.20 6.68 8.49
N THR A 80 5.21 7.25 9.15
CA THR A 80 5.12 7.69 10.53
C THR A 80 5.11 9.22 10.64
N ASP A 81 4.81 9.75 11.81
CA ASP A 81 4.71 11.20 12.04
C ASP A 81 6.08 11.85 12.30
N PRO A 82 6.46 12.91 11.55
CA PRO A 82 5.92 13.35 10.28
C PRO A 82 6.61 12.65 9.08
N THR A 83 5.92 12.52 7.96
CA THR A 83 6.53 12.18 6.66
C THR A 83 6.16 13.27 5.66
N THR A 84 7.11 14.18 5.35
CA THR A 84 6.81 15.40 4.58
C THR A 84 7.85 15.70 3.51
N GLY A 85 7.55 16.66 2.65
CA GLY A 85 8.46 17.25 1.67
C GLY A 85 8.93 16.28 0.61
N GLY A 86 10.21 16.36 0.26
CA GLY A 86 10.83 15.52 -0.76
C GLY A 86 10.79 14.01 -0.46
N VAL A 87 10.63 13.62 0.82
CA VAL A 87 10.48 12.22 1.19
C VAL A 87 9.10 11.70 0.78
N THR A 88 8.04 12.45 1.04
CA THR A 88 6.69 12.12 0.56
C THR A 88 6.63 12.13 -0.96
N ALA A 89 7.25 13.12 -1.61
CA ALA A 89 7.26 13.23 -3.07
C ALA A 89 8.21 12.25 -3.77
N SER A 90 8.72 11.24 -3.07
CA SER A 90 9.57 10.18 -3.63
C SER A 90 9.27 8.85 -2.92
N PHE A 91 10.26 8.17 -2.41
CA PHE A 91 10.19 6.80 -1.93
C PHE A 91 9.08 6.50 -0.90
N ALA A 92 8.60 7.50 -0.13
CA ALA A 92 7.56 7.25 0.86
C ALA A 92 6.20 6.88 0.22
N MET A 93 5.86 7.50 -0.92
CA MET A 93 4.60 7.27 -1.61
C MET A 93 4.72 6.34 -2.84
N GLU A 94 5.85 5.68 -3.01
CA GLU A 94 6.10 4.74 -4.11
C GLU A 94 5.92 3.27 -3.70
N GLY A 95 5.43 3.01 -2.48
CA GLY A 95 5.15 1.64 -2.01
C GLY A 95 4.06 0.95 -2.84
N ASP A 96 4.23 -0.34 -3.12
CA ASP A 96 3.14 -1.18 -3.64
C ASP A 96 2.01 -1.26 -2.61
N ILE A 97 2.40 -1.31 -1.31
CA ILE A 97 1.50 -1.20 -0.17
C ILE A 97 2.01 -0.06 0.73
N ILE A 98 1.12 0.88 1.02
CA ILE A 98 1.42 2.06 1.83
C ILE A 98 0.58 2.03 3.10
N LEU A 99 1.23 1.78 4.22
CA LEU A 99 0.63 1.82 5.55
C LEU A 99 0.95 3.15 6.23
N ALA A 100 0.10 3.60 7.14
CA ALA A 100 0.38 4.77 7.97
C ALA A 100 0.03 4.51 9.43
N GLU A 101 0.74 5.19 10.35
CA GLU A 101 0.32 5.25 11.75
C GLU A 101 -0.86 6.22 11.91
N PRO A 102 -1.77 5.98 12.89
CA PRO A 102 -2.88 6.88 13.14
C PRO A 102 -2.42 8.32 13.41
N GLY A 103 -3.10 9.29 12.83
CA GLY A 103 -2.83 10.71 13.03
C GLY A 103 -1.51 11.21 12.44
N ALA A 104 -0.72 10.39 11.76
CA ALA A 104 0.55 10.81 11.17
C ALA A 104 0.37 11.97 10.18
N LEU A 105 1.22 12.97 10.26
CA LEU A 105 1.27 14.08 9.30
C LEU A 105 2.03 13.63 8.05
N ILE A 106 1.32 13.57 6.94
CA ILE A 106 1.85 13.08 5.66
C ILE A 106 1.48 14.09 4.57
N GLY A 107 2.47 14.70 3.95
CA GLY A 107 2.19 15.70 2.91
C GLY A 107 3.46 16.30 2.33
N PHE A 108 3.31 17.01 1.20
CA PHE A 108 4.48 17.65 0.56
C PHE A 108 4.87 18.92 1.29
N ALA A 109 4.03 19.94 1.31
CA ALA A 109 4.27 21.18 2.04
C ALA A 109 3.62 21.09 3.44
N GLY A 110 4.33 21.57 4.47
CA GLY A 110 3.76 21.64 5.81
C GLY A 110 2.55 22.58 5.88
N PRO A 111 1.59 22.36 6.78
CA PRO A 111 0.38 23.16 6.89
C PRO A 111 0.64 24.68 6.99
N ARG A 112 1.62 25.09 7.76
CA ARG A 112 2.02 26.51 7.88
C ARG A 112 2.43 27.14 6.56
N VAL A 113 3.18 26.40 5.75
CA VAL A 113 3.65 26.88 4.44
C VAL A 113 2.47 27.05 3.51
N ILE A 114 1.54 26.10 3.49
CA ILE A 114 0.33 26.18 2.65
C ILE A 114 -0.53 27.38 3.06
N GLU A 115 -0.82 27.53 4.36
CA GLU A 115 -1.63 28.64 4.89
C GLU A 115 -1.00 30.01 4.60
N GLN A 116 0.32 30.12 4.77
CA GLN A 116 1.04 31.36 4.47
C GLN A 116 1.06 31.69 2.97
N THR A 117 1.13 30.68 2.12
CA THR A 117 1.20 30.85 0.66
C THR A 117 -0.18 31.12 0.07
N THR A 118 -1.20 30.41 0.53
CA THR A 118 -2.58 30.51 -0.02
C THR A 118 -3.44 31.54 0.68
N GLY A 119 -3.06 31.96 1.89
CA GLY A 119 -3.88 32.84 2.76
C GLY A 119 -5.15 32.17 3.30
N GLN A 120 -5.30 30.85 3.13
CA GLN A 120 -6.47 30.10 3.55
C GLN A 120 -6.16 29.19 4.71
N LYS A 121 -7.11 29.07 5.66
CA LYS A 121 -7.02 28.07 6.71
C LYS A 121 -7.33 26.69 6.15
N LEU A 122 -6.50 25.73 6.52
CA LEU A 122 -6.68 24.34 6.10
C LEU A 122 -7.85 23.66 6.84
N PRO A 123 -8.57 22.75 6.21
CA PRO A 123 -9.58 21.94 6.86
C PRO A 123 -8.99 21.17 8.05
N LYS A 124 -9.82 20.93 9.07
CA LYS A 124 -9.42 20.09 10.22
C LYS A 124 -9.07 18.68 9.72
N GLY A 125 -7.91 18.19 10.16
CA GLY A 125 -7.44 16.85 9.76
C GLY A 125 -6.71 16.80 8.43
N PHE A 126 -6.58 17.91 7.71
CA PHE A 126 -5.86 17.96 6.44
C PHE A 126 -4.42 17.40 6.56
N GLN A 127 -4.00 16.59 5.60
CA GLN A 127 -2.71 15.87 5.57
C GLN A 127 -2.49 14.89 6.74
N ARG A 128 -3.53 14.50 7.47
CA ARG A 128 -3.43 13.40 8.42
C ARG A 128 -3.65 12.06 7.71
N ALA A 129 -3.18 10.97 8.32
CA ALA A 129 -3.32 9.63 7.79
C ALA A 129 -4.77 9.29 7.41
N GLU A 130 -5.73 9.69 8.26
CA GLU A 130 -7.17 9.50 8.04
C GLU A 130 -7.65 10.22 6.78
N PHE A 131 -7.20 11.45 6.57
CA PHE A 131 -7.52 12.21 5.37
C PHE A 131 -6.94 11.53 4.11
N LEU A 132 -5.71 11.02 4.19
CA LEU A 132 -5.08 10.33 3.07
C LEU A 132 -5.78 9.01 2.74
N LEU A 133 -6.27 8.30 3.74
CA LEU A 133 -7.04 7.08 3.54
C LEU A 133 -8.36 7.38 2.82
N GLU A 134 -9.10 8.40 3.27
CA GLU A 134 -10.37 8.82 2.63
C GLU A 134 -10.19 9.26 1.17
N HIS A 135 -9.01 9.79 0.83
CA HIS A 135 -8.67 10.25 -0.51
C HIS A 135 -7.86 9.24 -1.33
N GLY A 136 -7.78 8.00 -0.91
CA GLY A 136 -7.20 6.91 -1.67
C GLY A 136 -5.67 6.92 -1.77
N PHE A 137 -4.96 7.72 -0.98
CA PHE A 137 -3.50 7.82 -1.07
C PHE A 137 -2.76 6.71 -0.34
N ILE A 138 -3.35 6.12 0.67
CA ILE A 138 -2.78 5.03 1.46
C ILE A 138 -3.74 3.85 1.55
N ASP A 139 -3.20 2.66 1.81
CA ASP A 139 -3.98 1.43 1.83
C ASP A 139 -4.61 1.13 3.18
N ARG A 140 -3.91 1.46 4.26
CA ARG A 140 -4.40 1.16 5.61
C ARG A 140 -3.71 1.99 6.68
N ILE A 141 -4.48 2.33 7.72
CA ILE A 141 -3.95 2.88 8.98
C ILE A 141 -3.79 1.72 9.95
N VAL A 142 -2.60 1.62 10.57
CA VAL A 142 -2.24 0.51 11.45
C VAL A 142 -1.59 1.06 12.73
N GLU A 143 -2.12 0.67 13.87
CA GLU A 143 -1.53 0.98 15.17
C GLU A 143 -0.13 0.37 15.30
N ARG A 144 0.79 1.09 15.94
CA ARG A 144 2.18 0.67 16.08
C ARG A 144 2.34 -0.72 16.69
N GLY A 145 1.48 -1.08 17.64
CA GLY A 145 1.49 -2.40 18.28
C GLY A 145 1.10 -3.54 17.33
N GLU A 146 0.31 -3.24 16.30
CA GLU A 146 -0.19 -4.20 15.32
C GLU A 146 0.69 -4.32 14.07
N LEU A 147 1.60 -3.35 13.84
CA LEU A 147 2.43 -3.30 12.63
C LEU A 147 3.21 -4.59 12.38
N LYS A 148 3.75 -5.21 13.43
CA LYS A 148 4.50 -6.46 13.29
C LYS A 148 3.65 -7.59 12.72
N GLN A 149 2.43 -7.74 13.24
CA GLN A 149 1.51 -8.78 12.76
C GLN A 149 1.04 -8.48 11.34
N THR A 150 0.63 -7.23 11.09
CA THR A 150 0.20 -6.76 9.78
C THR A 150 1.26 -6.99 8.70
N LEU A 151 2.49 -6.58 8.94
CA LEU A 151 3.60 -6.81 8.02
C LEU A 151 3.90 -8.29 7.80
N SER A 152 3.79 -9.09 8.86
CA SER A 152 3.96 -10.55 8.76
C SER A 152 2.90 -11.18 7.86
N ASP A 153 1.65 -10.76 7.99
CA ASP A 153 0.54 -11.28 7.20
C ASP A 153 0.66 -10.86 5.72
N ILE A 154 1.00 -9.59 5.46
CA ILE A 154 1.26 -9.11 4.10
C ILE A 154 2.41 -9.90 3.45
N LEU A 155 3.51 -10.07 4.15
CA LEU A 155 4.66 -10.85 3.65
C LEU A 155 4.31 -12.32 3.42
N ARG A 156 3.44 -12.92 4.23
CA ARG A 156 2.99 -14.30 4.09
C ARG A 156 2.17 -14.48 2.81
N VAL A 157 1.25 -13.56 2.54
CA VAL A 157 0.42 -13.58 1.33
C VAL A 157 1.28 -13.40 0.05
N HIS A 158 2.28 -12.53 0.11
CA HIS A 158 3.18 -12.25 -1.02
C HIS A 158 4.38 -13.21 -1.11
N ARG A 159 4.48 -14.18 -0.21
CA ARG A 159 5.54 -15.17 -0.28
C ARG A 159 5.30 -16.05 -1.51
N ALA A 160 6.21 -15.99 -2.47
CA ALA A 160 6.18 -16.92 -3.59
C ALA A 160 6.03 -18.36 -3.07
N PRO A 161 5.14 -19.19 -3.61
CA PRO A 161 5.03 -20.57 -3.22
C PRO A 161 6.42 -21.18 -3.36
N GLY A 162 6.97 -21.68 -2.25
CA GLY A 162 8.28 -22.32 -2.27
C GLY A 162 8.27 -23.41 -3.33
N LYS A 163 9.43 -23.72 -3.91
CA LYS A 163 9.60 -24.78 -4.93
C LYS A 163 9.02 -26.14 -4.55
N GLY A 164 8.49 -26.32 -3.36
CA GLY A 164 7.80 -27.52 -2.86
C GLY A 164 6.28 -27.48 -2.91
N ARG A 165 5.66 -26.32 -3.20
CA ARG A 165 4.30 -26.22 -3.69
C ARG A 165 4.41 -25.78 -5.15
N ALA A 166 4.90 -26.67 -6.00
CA ALA A 166 4.36 -26.69 -7.34
C ALA A 166 2.86 -26.54 -7.12
N ILE A 167 2.24 -25.47 -7.64
CA ILE A 167 0.83 -25.50 -8.00
C ILE A 167 0.74 -26.84 -8.68
N ALA A 168 0.19 -27.84 -7.97
CA ALA A 168 -0.02 -29.19 -8.52
C ALA A 168 -0.57 -28.89 -9.87
N GLU A 169 0.21 -29.16 -10.91
CA GLU A 169 0.08 -28.71 -12.30
C GLU A 169 -1.38 -28.44 -12.49
N ALA A 170 -1.75 -27.16 -12.67
CA ALA A 170 -3.16 -26.83 -12.76
C ALA A 170 -3.61 -27.81 -13.82
N GLN A 171 -4.19 -28.90 -13.34
CA GLN A 171 -4.47 -30.07 -14.19
C GLN A 171 -5.16 -29.42 -15.33
N GLN A 172 -4.51 -29.41 -16.48
CA GLN A 172 -5.00 -28.72 -17.68
C GLN A 172 -6.47 -28.97 -17.60
N PRO A 173 -7.35 -27.93 -17.53
CA PRO A 173 -8.72 -28.14 -17.16
C PRO A 173 -9.12 -29.31 -18.02
N GLN A 174 -9.18 -30.49 -17.39
CA GLN A 174 -9.55 -31.71 -18.10
C GLN A 174 -10.81 -31.25 -18.72
N LYS A 175 -10.82 -31.09 -20.06
CA LYS A 175 -11.94 -30.58 -20.83
C LYS A 175 -13.14 -30.97 -20.03
N ALA A 176 -13.68 -30.04 -19.24
CA ALA A 176 -14.73 -30.35 -18.33
C ALA A 176 -15.75 -30.92 -19.28
N VAL A 177 -15.74 -32.26 -19.34
CA VAL A 177 -16.73 -33.02 -20.06
C VAL A 177 -17.95 -32.42 -19.48
N GLY A 178 -18.59 -31.57 -20.28
CA GLY A 178 -19.59 -30.64 -19.77
C GLY A 178 -20.51 -31.41 -18.85
N ARG A 179 -20.16 -31.42 -17.57
CA ARG A 179 -21.14 -31.63 -16.56
C ARG A 179 -22.06 -30.48 -16.81
N GLN A 180 -23.03 -30.72 -17.73
CA GLN A 180 -24.20 -29.89 -17.81
C GLN A 180 -24.56 -29.75 -16.35
N LEU A 181 -24.24 -28.58 -15.75
CA LEU A 181 -24.82 -28.17 -14.50
C LEU A 181 -26.30 -28.40 -14.78
N GLN A 182 -26.81 -29.57 -14.29
CA GLN A 182 -28.23 -29.81 -14.36
C GLN A 182 -28.79 -28.53 -13.82
N ARG A 183 -29.34 -27.73 -14.72
CA ARG A 183 -30.13 -26.58 -14.31
C ARG A 183 -31.17 -27.22 -13.39
N THR A 184 -30.93 -27.18 -12.08
CA THR A 184 -31.97 -27.41 -11.12
C THR A 184 -32.99 -26.39 -11.50
N GLY A 185 -33.94 -26.83 -12.35
CA GLY A 185 -34.97 -25.97 -12.88
C GLY A 185 -35.72 -25.45 -11.65
N SER A 186 -35.37 -24.25 -11.22
CA SER A 186 -36.22 -23.58 -10.28
C SER A 186 -37.48 -23.27 -11.10
N ASP A 187 -38.62 -23.78 -10.73
CA ASP A 187 -39.93 -23.47 -11.31
C ASP A 187 -40.29 -21.98 -11.22
N LYS A 188 -39.30 -21.14 -10.92
CA LYS A 188 -39.45 -19.70 -10.73
C LYS A 188 -39.55 -18.98 -12.07
N THR A 189 -40.54 -18.13 -12.19
CA THR A 189 -40.73 -17.21 -13.30
C THR A 189 -39.53 -16.24 -13.43
N ALA A 190 -39.37 -15.63 -14.60
CA ALA A 190 -38.36 -14.63 -14.81
C ALA A 190 -38.45 -13.47 -13.81
N TRP A 191 -39.67 -13.07 -13.44
CA TRP A 191 -39.90 -12.00 -12.47
C TRP A 191 -39.45 -12.39 -11.06
N GLU A 192 -39.80 -13.58 -10.61
CA GLU A 192 -39.37 -14.11 -9.29
C GLU A 192 -37.83 -14.19 -9.20
N ARG A 193 -37.13 -14.51 -10.30
CA ARG A 193 -35.67 -14.49 -10.36
C ARG A 193 -35.12 -13.08 -10.21
N VAL A 194 -35.75 -12.09 -10.84
CA VAL A 194 -35.38 -10.68 -10.69
C VAL A 194 -35.62 -10.22 -9.24
N GLN A 195 -36.72 -10.58 -8.63
CA GLN A 195 -37.01 -10.27 -7.22
C GLN A 195 -35.96 -10.89 -6.29
N LEU A 196 -35.62 -12.16 -6.50
CA LEU A 196 -34.58 -12.85 -5.73
C LEU A 196 -33.21 -12.20 -5.92
N SER A 197 -32.89 -11.76 -7.13
CA SER A 197 -31.60 -11.07 -7.36
C SER A 197 -31.48 -9.76 -6.61
N ARG A 198 -32.61 -9.13 -6.28
CA ARG A 198 -32.70 -7.85 -5.55
C ARG A 198 -33.02 -8.02 -4.07
N ASP A 199 -33.12 -9.24 -3.57
CA ASP A 199 -33.42 -9.50 -2.17
C ASP A 199 -32.31 -8.96 -1.27
N LYS A 200 -32.69 -8.12 -0.31
CA LYS A 200 -31.76 -7.53 0.67
C LYS A 200 -31.09 -8.57 1.59
N LYS A 201 -31.68 -9.77 1.69
CA LYS A 201 -31.13 -10.89 2.46
C LYS A 201 -30.10 -11.71 1.70
N ARG A 202 -29.89 -11.44 0.41
CA ARG A 202 -28.82 -12.09 -0.36
C ARG A 202 -27.46 -11.83 0.27
N PRO A 203 -26.59 -12.84 0.33
CA PRO A 203 -25.19 -12.62 0.75
C PRO A 203 -24.55 -11.54 -0.11
N ARG A 204 -23.86 -10.61 0.53
CA ARG A 204 -23.04 -9.59 -0.12
C ARG A 204 -21.60 -10.07 -0.28
N GLY A 205 -20.74 -9.34 -0.99
CA GLY A 205 -19.35 -9.69 -1.25
C GLY A 205 -18.59 -10.14 0.00
N HIS A 206 -18.69 -9.39 1.08
CA HIS A 206 -18.07 -9.76 2.38
C HIS A 206 -18.47 -11.13 2.91
N ALA A 207 -19.73 -11.53 2.72
CA ALA A 207 -20.20 -12.86 3.17
C ALA A 207 -19.55 -13.99 2.36
N TYR A 208 -19.33 -13.76 1.06
CA TYR A 208 -18.61 -14.72 0.21
C TYR A 208 -17.13 -14.75 0.57
N ILE A 209 -16.51 -13.59 0.78
CA ILE A 209 -15.11 -13.50 1.19
C ILE A 209 -14.88 -14.26 2.49
N ALA A 210 -15.70 -13.99 3.51
CA ALA A 210 -15.59 -14.67 4.81
C ALA A 210 -15.82 -16.19 4.73
N ALA A 211 -16.61 -16.65 3.74
CA ALA A 211 -16.88 -18.08 3.57
C ALA A 211 -15.84 -18.82 2.71
N LEU A 212 -15.12 -18.13 1.83
CA LEU A 212 -14.26 -18.74 0.82
C LEU A 212 -12.76 -18.54 1.09
N PHE A 213 -12.40 -17.51 1.85
CA PHE A 213 -11.00 -17.13 2.08
C PHE A 213 -10.68 -17.12 3.57
N GLU A 214 -9.55 -17.73 3.95
CA GLU A 214 -9.06 -17.75 5.32
C GLU A 214 -8.18 -16.54 5.66
N ASP A 215 -7.46 -16.03 4.68
CA ASP A 215 -6.45 -14.97 4.83
C ASP A 215 -6.78 -13.75 3.97
N PHE A 216 -8.00 -13.23 4.08
CA PHE A 216 -8.37 -12.01 3.37
C PHE A 216 -7.79 -10.78 4.06
N TYR A 217 -7.09 -9.95 3.29
CA TYR A 217 -6.51 -8.70 3.75
C TYR A 217 -7.05 -7.56 2.89
N GLU A 218 -7.89 -6.71 3.49
CA GLU A 218 -8.48 -5.58 2.79
C GLU A 218 -7.47 -4.44 2.68
N LEU A 219 -7.27 -3.98 1.44
CA LEU A 219 -6.48 -2.80 1.09
C LEU A 219 -7.39 -1.73 0.52
N HIS A 220 -7.11 -0.49 0.85
CA HIS A 220 -7.85 0.68 0.42
C HIS A 220 -6.99 1.54 -0.51
N GLY A 221 -7.62 2.51 -1.15
CA GLY A 221 -6.91 3.53 -1.90
C GLY A 221 -6.56 3.16 -3.34
N ASP A 222 -7.09 3.96 -4.23
CA ASP A 222 -6.86 3.83 -5.67
C ASP A 222 -5.63 4.61 -6.16
N ARG A 223 -4.93 5.31 -5.30
CA ARG A 223 -3.82 6.24 -5.59
C ARG A 223 -4.22 7.40 -6.51
N LEU A 224 -5.50 7.59 -6.76
CA LEU A 224 -5.95 8.52 -7.79
C LEU A 224 -7.03 9.48 -7.28
N PHE A 225 -8.07 8.99 -6.63
CA PHE A 225 -9.23 9.81 -6.32
C PHE A 225 -9.80 9.61 -4.91
N ALA A 226 -10.14 8.38 -4.55
CA ALA A 226 -10.75 8.06 -3.26
C ALA A 226 -10.73 6.55 -2.97
N ASP A 227 -11.15 6.20 -1.76
CA ASP A 227 -11.47 4.83 -1.43
C ASP A 227 -12.79 4.42 -2.10
N ASP A 228 -12.79 3.37 -2.91
CA ASP A 228 -13.99 2.87 -3.59
C ASP A 228 -14.63 1.74 -2.80
N ARG A 229 -15.82 2.00 -2.27
CA ARG A 229 -16.58 1.04 -1.47
C ARG A 229 -17.09 -0.17 -2.25
N ALA A 230 -16.99 -0.18 -3.57
CA ALA A 230 -17.39 -1.30 -4.41
C ALA A 230 -16.22 -2.25 -4.72
N VAL A 231 -14.99 -1.83 -4.48
CA VAL A 231 -13.77 -2.62 -4.69
C VAL A 231 -13.25 -3.10 -3.34
N LEU A 232 -12.90 -4.38 -3.29
CA LEU A 232 -12.34 -5.03 -2.11
C LEU A 232 -10.97 -5.60 -2.46
N GLY A 233 -9.99 -5.24 -1.66
CA GLY A 233 -8.56 -5.40 -1.73
C GLY A 233 -7.90 -6.63 -2.20
#